data_2b4423c7688f62c00b12833e65787fb0
#
_entry.id   2b4423c7688f62c00b12833e65787fb0
#
_cell.length_a   1.000
_cell.length_b   1.000
_cell.length_c   1.000
_cell.angle_alpha   90.00
_cell.angle_beta   90.00
_cell.angle_gamma   90.00
#
_symmetry.space_group_name_H-M   'P 1'
#
loop_
_entity.id
_entity.type
_entity.pdbx_description
1 polymer ?
#
loop_
_entity_poly.entity_id
_entity_poly.type
_entity_poly.pdbx_seq_one_letter_code
_entity_poly.pdbx_strand_id
1 'polypeptide(L)'
;ILHPLGFNSVQVGDVFRSLSAQSGKRFVSAGWEVLRDRTELIIRRRKPADEEVEENVPPFRLAMETQEIMPDFVIPRNKNTACLDADKVVLPLTVRKWRQGDKFVPFGMKGKKKVSDYLTDRKFSLFQKENQYVVCSADRIVWLVGERSDDRFRVTEDTKRVLIIRQWEDK
;
A
#
# COMPACT_ATOMS: atom_id res chain seq x y z
N ILE A 1 -15.22 -20.57 -17.77
CA ILE A 1 -14.37 -20.25 -16.60
C ILE A 1 -15.14 -19.37 -15.59
N LEU A 2 -15.92 -18.36 -16.02
CA LEU A 2 -16.60 -17.44 -15.11
C LEU A 2 -17.96 -17.95 -14.58
N HIS A 3 -18.67 -18.79 -15.30
CA HIS A 3 -19.95 -19.36 -14.86
C HIS A 3 -19.86 -20.11 -13.52
N PRO A 4 -18.85 -20.96 -13.28
CA PRO A 4 -18.71 -21.62 -11.97
C PRO A 4 -18.44 -20.67 -10.81
N LEU A 5 -18.05 -19.42 -11.10
CA LEU A 5 -17.82 -18.37 -10.12
C LEU A 5 -19.06 -17.51 -9.85
N GLY A 6 -20.24 -17.92 -10.37
CA GLY A 6 -21.52 -17.25 -10.14
C GLY A 6 -21.80 -16.03 -11.01
N PHE A 7 -21.08 -15.87 -12.12
CA PHE A 7 -21.38 -14.84 -13.12
C PHE A 7 -22.41 -15.36 -14.11
N ASN A 8 -23.43 -14.59 -14.38
CA ASN A 8 -24.45 -14.93 -15.38
C ASN A 8 -23.93 -14.65 -16.82
N SER A 9 -24.67 -15.13 -17.82
CA SER A 9 -24.25 -15.03 -19.23
C SER A 9 -24.08 -13.58 -19.70
N VAL A 10 -24.89 -12.64 -19.20
CA VAL A 10 -24.77 -11.22 -19.54
C VAL A 10 -23.46 -10.65 -18.97
N GLN A 11 -23.19 -10.93 -17.69
CA GLN A 11 -21.96 -10.50 -17.03
C GLN A 11 -20.70 -11.09 -17.71
N VAL A 12 -20.75 -12.36 -18.10
CA VAL A 12 -19.66 -12.99 -18.86
C VAL A 12 -19.43 -12.25 -20.18
N GLY A 13 -20.52 -11.92 -20.90
CA GLY A 13 -20.45 -11.13 -22.13
C GLY A 13 -19.85 -9.73 -21.88
N ASP A 14 -20.21 -9.08 -20.78
CA ASP A 14 -19.67 -7.77 -20.41
C ASP A 14 -18.16 -7.83 -20.09
N VAL A 15 -17.71 -8.86 -19.41
CA VAL A 15 -16.28 -9.09 -19.15
C VAL A 15 -15.54 -9.24 -20.47
N PHE A 16 -16.04 -10.05 -21.41
CA PHE A 16 -15.41 -10.22 -22.72
C PHE A 16 -15.37 -8.92 -23.52
N ARG A 17 -16.46 -8.16 -23.55
CA ARG A 17 -16.48 -6.84 -24.19
C ARG A 17 -15.50 -5.85 -23.58
N SER A 18 -15.21 -5.99 -22.28
CA SER A 18 -14.26 -5.11 -21.58
C SER A 18 -12.80 -5.36 -21.98
N LEU A 19 -12.48 -6.51 -22.58
CA LEU A 19 -11.10 -6.83 -23.00
C LEU A 19 -10.56 -5.82 -24.04
N SER A 20 -11.43 -5.25 -24.85
CA SER A 20 -11.09 -4.20 -25.82
C SER A 20 -11.34 -2.78 -25.31
N ALA A 21 -11.81 -2.64 -24.06
CA ALA A 21 -12.15 -1.36 -23.46
C ALA A 21 -11.06 -0.85 -22.50
N GLN A 22 -11.30 0.33 -21.96
CA GLN A 22 -10.43 0.95 -20.97
C GLN A 22 -10.29 0.08 -19.71
N SER A 23 -9.08 0.00 -19.14
CA SER A 23 -8.81 -0.70 -17.89
C SER A 23 -9.55 -0.08 -16.69
N GLY A 24 -9.71 -0.87 -15.62
CA GLY A 24 -10.39 -0.43 -14.41
C GLY A 24 -11.84 -0.88 -14.28
N LYS A 25 -12.42 -1.55 -15.29
CA LYS A 25 -13.76 -2.12 -15.17
C LYS A 25 -13.79 -3.28 -14.18
N ARG A 26 -14.81 -3.28 -13.35
CA ARG A 26 -15.02 -4.25 -12.28
C ARG A 26 -16.38 -4.94 -12.46
N PHE A 27 -16.37 -6.24 -12.30
CA PHE A 27 -17.57 -7.09 -12.40
C PHE A 27 -17.66 -7.93 -11.12
N VAL A 28 -18.85 -8.04 -10.55
CA VAL A 28 -19.05 -8.63 -9.23
C VAL A 28 -20.14 -9.70 -9.31
N SER A 29 -19.87 -10.88 -8.74
CA SER A 29 -20.86 -11.92 -8.42
C SER A 29 -21.03 -12.05 -6.90
N ALA A 30 -21.86 -12.98 -6.45
CA ALA A 30 -22.09 -13.20 -5.02
C ALA A 30 -20.80 -13.53 -4.22
N GLY A 31 -19.86 -14.26 -4.82
CA GLY A 31 -18.64 -14.70 -4.12
C GLY A 31 -17.33 -14.29 -4.79
N TRP A 32 -17.39 -13.62 -5.93
CA TRP A 32 -16.20 -13.33 -6.72
C TRP A 32 -16.25 -11.94 -7.35
N GLU A 33 -15.09 -11.42 -7.61
CA GLU A 33 -14.88 -10.15 -8.29
C GLU A 33 -13.85 -10.31 -9.41
N VAL A 34 -14.13 -9.73 -10.57
CA VAL A 34 -13.23 -9.69 -11.71
C VAL A 34 -12.88 -8.23 -12.00
N LEU A 35 -11.62 -7.94 -12.03
CA LEU A 35 -11.09 -6.62 -12.41
C LEU A 35 -10.38 -6.72 -13.76
N ARG A 36 -10.74 -5.86 -14.68
CA ARG A 36 -9.99 -5.64 -15.91
C ARG A 36 -8.84 -4.66 -15.65
N ASP A 37 -7.61 -5.17 -15.64
CA ASP A 37 -6.41 -4.34 -15.48
C ASP A 37 -5.51 -4.48 -16.72
N ARG A 38 -5.29 -3.41 -17.43
CA ARG A 38 -4.46 -3.33 -18.65
C ARG A 38 -4.71 -4.49 -19.60
N THR A 39 -3.86 -5.49 -19.60
CA THR A 39 -3.92 -6.69 -20.47
C THR A 39 -4.43 -7.92 -19.74
N GLU A 40 -4.78 -7.83 -18.45
CA GLU A 40 -5.10 -8.98 -17.61
C GLU A 40 -6.51 -8.87 -17.01
N LEU A 41 -7.09 -10.03 -16.72
CA LEU A 41 -8.26 -10.17 -15.86
C LEU A 41 -7.81 -10.73 -14.52
N ILE A 42 -7.96 -9.93 -13.50
CA ILE A 42 -7.66 -10.33 -12.13
C ILE A 42 -8.94 -10.85 -11.49
N ILE A 43 -8.94 -12.10 -11.05
CA ILE A 43 -10.08 -12.75 -10.42
C ILE A 43 -9.72 -12.98 -8.95
N ARG A 44 -10.57 -12.48 -8.05
CA ARG A 44 -10.39 -12.73 -6.62
C ARG A 44 -11.72 -13.09 -5.96
N ARG A 45 -11.62 -13.79 -4.83
CA ARG A 45 -12.77 -14.04 -3.97
C ARG A 45 -13.23 -12.74 -3.32
N ARG A 46 -14.53 -12.51 -3.36
CA ARG A 46 -15.15 -11.40 -2.64
C ARG A 46 -15.26 -11.78 -1.16
N LYS A 47 -14.86 -10.90 -0.26
CA LYS A 47 -15.09 -11.10 1.16
C LYS A 47 -16.58 -10.92 1.46
N PRO A 48 -17.17 -11.74 2.35
CA PRO A 48 -18.54 -11.52 2.84
C PRO A 48 -18.68 -10.12 3.46
N ALA A 49 -19.86 -9.51 3.30
CA ALA A 49 -20.15 -8.19 3.84
C ALA A 49 -19.99 -8.11 5.38
N ASP A 50 -20.15 -9.24 6.07
CA ASP A 50 -20.01 -9.33 7.53
C ASP A 50 -18.55 -9.32 8.02
N GLU A 51 -17.56 -9.46 7.10
CA GLU A 51 -16.13 -9.37 7.42
C GLU A 51 -15.57 -7.95 7.21
N GLU A 52 -16.39 -6.98 6.82
CA GLU A 52 -15.96 -5.59 6.63
C GLU A 52 -15.50 -4.89 7.92
N VAL A 53 -15.77 -5.49 9.09
CA VAL A 53 -15.38 -4.93 10.39
C VAL A 53 -13.88 -5.07 10.67
N GLU A 54 -13.16 -5.95 9.94
CA GLU A 54 -11.71 -6.13 10.07
C GLU A 54 -10.87 -5.37 9.01
N GLU A 55 -11.48 -4.48 8.23
CA GLU A 55 -10.79 -3.80 7.12
C GLU A 55 -9.57 -2.95 7.52
N ASN A 56 -9.39 -2.68 8.80
CA ASN A 56 -8.25 -1.88 9.30
C ASN A 56 -7.12 -2.70 9.92
N VAL A 57 -7.26 -4.02 10.01
CA VAL A 57 -6.16 -4.86 10.48
C VAL A 57 -5.27 -5.20 9.29
N PRO A 58 -4.01 -4.73 9.25
CA PRO A 58 -3.12 -5.07 8.16
C PRO A 58 -2.83 -6.58 8.16
N PRO A 59 -2.72 -7.22 6.97
CA PRO A 59 -2.40 -8.64 6.84
C PRO A 59 -0.91 -8.94 7.09
N PHE A 60 -0.23 -8.05 7.76
CA PHE A 60 1.19 -8.14 8.08
C PHE A 60 1.45 -7.57 9.47
N ARG A 61 2.62 -7.86 10.00
CA ARG A 61 3.11 -7.29 11.26
C ARG A 61 4.20 -6.27 11.00
N LEU A 62 4.27 -5.26 11.85
CA LEU A 62 5.36 -4.30 11.89
C LEU A 62 6.14 -4.47 13.18
N ALA A 63 7.45 -4.60 13.05
CA ALA A 63 8.37 -4.47 14.19
C ALA A 63 9.03 -3.10 14.13
N MET A 64 9.15 -2.47 15.27
CA MET A 64 9.80 -1.17 15.41
C MET A 64 10.90 -1.24 16.44
N GLU A 65 12.04 -0.67 16.11
CA GLU A 65 13.14 -0.48 17.05
C GLU A 65 13.76 0.89 16.87
N THR A 66 14.18 1.49 17.97
CA THR A 66 14.95 2.74 17.98
C THR A 66 16.36 2.44 18.43
N GLN A 67 17.35 2.93 17.70
CA GLN A 67 18.75 2.77 18.07
C GLN A 67 19.56 4.03 17.79
N GLU A 68 20.64 4.22 18.55
CA GLU A 68 21.61 5.27 18.27
C GLU A 68 22.44 4.92 17.03
N ILE A 69 22.79 5.94 16.26
CA ILE A 69 23.67 5.77 15.11
C ILE A 69 25.11 5.61 15.61
N MET A 70 25.67 4.43 15.37
CA MET A 70 27.07 4.14 15.60
C MET A 70 27.87 4.38 14.30
N PRO A 71 29.21 4.59 14.37
CA PRO A 71 30.03 4.89 13.18
C PRO A 71 29.96 3.84 12.06
N ASP A 72 29.64 2.60 12.40
CA ASP A 72 29.50 1.47 11.48
C ASP A 72 28.05 1.21 11.03
N PHE A 73 27.11 2.10 11.42
CA PHE A 73 25.70 1.94 11.08
C PHE A 73 25.47 2.05 9.56
N VAL A 74 24.79 1.06 9.00
CA VAL A 74 24.38 1.04 7.59
C VAL A 74 22.87 1.17 7.51
N ILE A 75 22.40 2.18 6.75
CA ILE A 75 20.97 2.38 6.53
C ILE A 75 20.40 1.23 5.71
N PRO A 76 19.40 0.49 6.24
CA PRO A 76 18.73 -0.55 5.45
C PRO A 76 18.06 0.04 4.19
N ARG A 77 18.25 -0.60 3.06
CA ARG A 77 17.74 -0.15 1.76
C ARG A 77 16.89 -1.21 1.07
N ASN A 78 15.83 -1.65 1.72
CA ASN A 78 14.87 -2.57 1.12
C ASN A 78 13.44 -2.04 1.31
N LYS A 79 12.54 -2.51 0.47
CA LYS A 79 11.14 -2.02 0.45
C LYS A 79 10.35 -2.36 1.72
N ASN A 80 10.74 -3.42 2.41
CA ASN A 80 10.04 -3.90 3.60
C ASN A 80 10.59 -3.29 4.90
N THR A 81 11.52 -2.36 4.79
CA THR A 81 12.13 -1.67 5.93
C THR A 81 12.16 -0.18 5.69
N ALA A 82 11.60 0.58 6.62
CA ALA A 82 11.78 2.02 6.69
C ALA A 82 12.80 2.36 7.77
N CYS A 83 13.71 3.28 7.46
CA CYS A 83 14.67 3.84 8.40
C CYS A 83 14.49 5.35 8.44
N LEU A 84 14.04 5.85 9.57
CA LEU A 84 13.63 7.24 9.76
C LEU A 84 14.46 7.90 10.85
N ASP A 85 14.59 9.23 10.78
CA ASP A 85 15.11 10.02 11.88
C ASP A 85 14.12 9.98 13.06
N ALA A 86 14.52 9.34 14.15
CA ALA A 86 13.65 9.13 15.31
C ALA A 86 13.18 10.45 15.95
N ASP A 87 13.99 11.50 15.87
CA ASP A 87 13.65 12.79 16.48
C ASP A 87 12.63 13.60 15.67
N LYS A 88 12.41 13.23 14.40
CA LYS A 88 11.39 13.84 13.54
C LYS A 88 10.03 13.13 13.62
N VAL A 89 9.97 11.97 14.23
CA VAL A 89 8.77 11.15 14.35
C VAL A 89 8.07 11.42 15.67
N VAL A 90 6.76 11.62 15.62
CA VAL A 90 5.91 11.77 16.80
C VAL A 90 5.20 10.44 17.05
N LEU A 91 5.42 9.86 18.23
CA LEU A 91 4.77 8.62 18.66
C LEU A 91 3.45 8.90 19.38
N PRO A 92 2.48 7.98 19.37
CA PRO A 92 2.48 6.69 18.67
C PRO A 92 2.28 6.82 17.17
N LEU A 93 2.80 5.83 16.42
CA LEU A 93 2.53 5.69 15.00
C LEU A 93 1.18 5.01 14.79
N THR A 94 0.51 5.38 13.71
CA THR A 94 -0.73 4.73 13.27
C THR A 94 -0.52 4.05 11.92
N VAL A 95 -1.19 2.91 11.73
CA VAL A 95 -1.17 2.15 10.48
C VAL A 95 -2.58 2.09 9.95
N ARG A 96 -2.77 2.48 8.70
CA ARG A 96 -4.07 2.47 8.04
C ARG A 96 -3.93 2.27 6.54
N LYS A 97 -5.03 1.94 5.88
CA LYS A 97 -5.07 2.04 4.42
C LYS A 97 -4.95 3.49 3.99
N TRP A 98 -4.31 3.72 2.85
CA TRP A 98 -4.27 5.05 2.26
C TRP A 98 -5.67 5.51 1.86
N ARG A 99 -5.87 6.81 1.78
CA ARG A 99 -7.14 7.47 1.43
C ARG A 99 -6.94 8.44 0.29
N GLN A 100 -7.99 8.70 -0.48
CA GLN A 100 -7.98 9.79 -1.45
C GLN A 100 -7.63 11.11 -0.75
N GLY A 101 -6.76 11.88 -1.40
CA GLY A 101 -6.23 13.12 -0.86
C GLY A 101 -4.93 12.97 -0.06
N ASP A 102 -4.53 11.76 0.32
CA ASP A 102 -3.24 11.52 0.96
C ASP A 102 -2.09 11.98 0.09
N LYS A 103 -1.14 12.67 0.71
CA LYS A 103 0.08 13.17 0.08
C LYS A 103 1.29 12.84 0.94
N PHE A 104 2.41 12.63 0.28
CA PHE A 104 3.70 12.45 0.94
C PHE A 104 4.81 12.99 0.03
N VAL A 105 6.02 13.08 0.57
CA VAL A 105 7.21 13.41 -0.22
C VAL A 105 8.01 12.15 -0.41
N PRO A 106 7.95 11.48 -1.58
CA PRO A 106 8.68 10.23 -1.77
C PRO A 106 10.18 10.44 -1.55
N PHE A 107 10.82 9.51 -0.86
CA PHE A 107 12.25 9.57 -0.58
C PHE A 107 13.07 9.83 -1.86
N GLY A 108 13.94 10.83 -1.80
CA GLY A 108 14.73 11.28 -2.94
C GLY A 108 14.03 12.29 -3.85
N MET A 109 12.79 12.68 -3.55
CA MET A 109 12.06 13.71 -4.27
C MET A 109 11.90 14.98 -3.41
N LYS A 110 11.73 16.13 -4.06
CA LYS A 110 11.62 17.42 -3.36
C LYS A 110 10.19 17.89 -3.14
N GLY A 111 9.23 17.37 -3.87
CA GLY A 111 7.86 17.84 -3.86
C GLY A 111 6.88 16.83 -3.28
N LYS A 112 5.77 17.34 -2.76
CA LYS A 112 4.64 16.50 -2.36
C LYS A 112 4.02 15.83 -3.58
N LYS A 113 3.72 14.55 -3.44
CA LYS A 113 3.03 13.75 -4.45
C LYS A 113 1.79 13.11 -3.83
N LYS A 114 0.70 13.06 -4.57
CA LYS A 114 -0.47 12.31 -4.15
C LYS A 114 -0.13 10.82 -4.12
N VAL A 115 -0.58 10.11 -3.09
CA VAL A 115 -0.40 8.65 -3.00
C VAL A 115 -1.05 7.98 -4.21
N SER A 116 -2.23 8.41 -4.62
CA SER A 116 -2.91 7.90 -5.81
C SER A 116 -2.05 7.98 -7.09
N ASP A 117 -1.38 9.11 -7.30
CA ASP A 117 -0.52 9.31 -8.46
C ASP A 117 0.75 8.47 -8.37
N TYR A 118 1.34 8.37 -7.17
CA TYR A 118 2.49 7.50 -6.94
C TYR A 118 2.17 6.04 -7.28
N LEU A 119 1.06 5.52 -6.78
CA LEU A 119 0.64 4.13 -7.03
C LEU A 119 0.32 3.89 -8.51
N THR A 120 -0.27 4.89 -9.18
CA THR A 120 -0.52 4.83 -10.63
C THR A 120 0.78 4.78 -11.42
N ASP A 121 1.75 5.61 -11.09
CA ASP A 121 3.07 5.62 -11.75
C ASP A 121 3.84 4.31 -11.51
N ARG A 122 3.62 3.68 -10.36
CA ARG A 122 4.13 2.34 -10.05
C ARG A 122 3.36 1.21 -10.73
N LYS A 123 2.33 1.55 -11.51
CA LYS A 123 1.48 0.61 -12.24
C LYS A 123 0.73 -0.38 -11.35
N PHE A 124 0.34 0.05 -10.16
CA PHE A 124 -0.49 -0.74 -9.27
C PHE A 124 -1.87 -0.97 -9.87
N SER A 125 -2.38 -2.21 -9.78
CA SER A 125 -3.77 -2.52 -10.08
C SER A 125 -4.71 -1.90 -9.02
N LEU A 126 -6.01 -1.84 -9.30
CA LEU A 126 -6.99 -1.38 -8.31
C LEU A 126 -6.94 -2.23 -7.03
N PHE A 127 -6.78 -3.53 -7.13
CA PHE A 127 -6.67 -4.43 -5.98
C PHE A 127 -5.41 -4.15 -5.16
N GLN A 128 -4.29 -3.91 -5.81
CA GLN A 128 -3.04 -3.53 -5.13
C GLN A 128 -3.19 -2.17 -4.43
N LYS A 129 -3.83 -1.19 -5.08
CA LYS A 129 -4.11 0.11 -4.48
C LYS A 129 -5.00 -0.02 -3.24
N GLU A 130 -6.05 -0.82 -3.29
CA GLU A 130 -6.96 -1.05 -2.16
C GLU A 130 -6.27 -1.71 -0.95
N ASN A 131 -5.18 -2.43 -1.18
CA ASN A 131 -4.41 -3.12 -0.15
C ASN A 131 -3.13 -2.38 0.24
N GLN A 132 -2.96 -1.12 -0.17
CA GLN A 132 -1.81 -0.31 0.22
C GLN A 132 -2.04 0.34 1.59
N TYR A 133 -1.11 0.08 2.50
CA TYR A 133 -1.10 0.66 3.84
C TYR A 133 -0.08 1.78 3.94
N VAL A 134 -0.33 2.69 4.85
CA VAL A 134 0.56 3.79 5.21
C VAL A 134 0.80 3.80 6.71
N VAL A 135 2.00 4.16 7.10
CA VAL A 135 2.36 4.46 8.50
C VAL A 135 2.39 5.96 8.65
N CYS A 136 1.70 6.46 9.67
CA CYS A 136 1.57 7.89 9.93
C CYS A 136 2.16 8.26 11.29
N SER A 137 2.85 9.39 11.32
CA SER A 137 3.24 10.12 12.52
C SER A 137 2.33 11.34 12.64
N ALA A 138 1.44 11.35 13.63
CA ALA A 138 0.34 12.30 13.70
C ALA A 138 -0.48 12.30 12.39
N ASP A 139 -0.59 13.44 11.70
CA ASP A 139 -1.32 13.58 10.43
C ASP A 139 -0.44 13.39 9.17
N ARG A 140 0.85 13.05 9.36
CA ARG A 140 1.81 12.94 8.25
C ARG A 140 2.16 11.50 7.96
N ILE A 141 2.17 11.14 6.68
CA ILE A 141 2.66 9.85 6.23
C ILE A 141 4.19 9.83 6.35
N VAL A 142 4.72 8.80 7.03
CA VAL A 142 6.17 8.56 7.14
C VAL A 142 6.64 7.44 6.22
N TRP A 143 5.76 6.52 5.86
CA TRP A 143 6.09 5.37 5.04
C TRP A 143 4.87 4.82 4.28
N LEU A 144 5.02 4.64 2.98
CA LEU A 144 4.16 3.75 2.19
C LEU A 144 4.71 2.33 2.37
N VAL A 145 3.97 1.49 3.08
CA VAL A 145 4.42 0.15 3.47
C VAL A 145 4.74 -0.70 2.24
N GLY A 146 5.93 -1.28 2.22
CA GLY A 146 6.41 -2.06 1.09
C GLY A 146 6.85 -1.25 -0.13
N GLU A 147 6.82 0.07 -0.05
CA GLU A 147 7.18 0.96 -1.15
C GLU A 147 8.27 1.96 -0.75
N ARG A 148 7.91 3.15 -0.31
CA ARG A 148 8.88 4.22 -0.09
C ARG A 148 8.55 5.04 1.15
N SER A 149 9.57 5.43 1.91
CA SER A 149 9.43 6.35 3.04
C SER A 149 9.29 7.80 2.58
N ASP A 150 8.87 8.66 3.49
CA ASP A 150 8.76 10.10 3.26
C ASP A 150 10.11 10.78 3.47
N ASP A 151 10.52 11.59 2.52
CA ASP A 151 11.83 12.27 2.51
C ASP A 151 12.00 13.26 3.68
N ARG A 152 10.91 13.79 4.22
CA ARG A 152 10.96 14.73 5.36
C ARG A 152 11.44 14.07 6.66
N PHE A 153 11.36 12.75 6.75
CA PHE A 153 11.75 11.95 7.91
C PHE A 153 13.06 11.18 7.65
N ARG A 154 13.75 11.47 6.58
CA ARG A 154 14.99 10.78 6.22
C ARG A 154 16.09 10.97 7.24
N VAL A 155 16.97 9.99 7.31
CA VAL A 155 18.23 10.08 8.07
C VAL A 155 19.17 11.05 7.35
N THR A 156 19.73 11.98 8.09
CA THR A 156 20.71 12.98 7.64
C THR A 156 22.00 12.88 8.46
N GLU A 157 22.98 13.69 8.14
CA GLU A 157 24.25 13.78 8.92
C GLU A 157 24.01 14.22 10.36
N ASP A 158 22.94 14.97 10.61
CA ASP A 158 22.59 15.47 11.96
C ASP A 158 21.74 14.47 12.77
N THR A 159 21.33 13.37 12.18
CA THR A 159 20.50 12.35 12.84
C THR A 159 21.31 11.60 13.87
N LYS A 160 20.84 11.56 15.11
CA LYS A 160 21.50 10.87 16.24
C LYS A 160 20.91 9.49 16.50
N ARG A 161 19.61 9.35 16.34
CA ARG A 161 18.87 8.10 16.55
C ARG A 161 17.99 7.80 15.34
N VAL A 162 17.86 6.53 15.02
CA VAL A 162 17.00 6.06 13.95
C VAL A 162 15.86 5.23 14.51
N LEU A 163 14.71 5.35 13.86
CA LEU A 163 13.57 4.46 14.02
C LEU A 163 13.55 3.52 12.81
N ILE A 164 13.67 2.25 13.07
CA ILE A 164 13.62 1.22 12.03
C ILE A 164 12.30 0.49 12.15
N ILE A 165 11.55 0.45 11.06
CA ILE A 165 10.26 -0.25 10.96
C ILE A 165 10.41 -1.35 9.92
N ARG A 166 10.17 -2.59 10.34
CA ARG A 166 10.24 -3.77 9.45
C ARG A 166 8.87 -4.40 9.30
N GLN A 167 8.54 -4.71 8.07
CA GLN A 167 7.34 -5.45 7.72
C GLN A 167 7.68 -6.93 7.59
N TRP A 168 6.85 -7.77 8.17
CA TRP A 168 6.83 -9.19 7.88
C TRP A 168 5.41 -9.68 7.60
N GLU A 169 5.35 -10.62 6.68
CA GLU A 169 4.12 -11.34 6.43
C GLU A 169 4.11 -12.60 7.31
N ASP A 170 2.98 -12.87 7.93
CA ASP A 170 2.74 -14.16 8.58
C ASP A 170 2.63 -15.22 7.48
N LYS A 171 3.53 -16.16 7.52
CA LYS A 171 3.46 -17.31 6.63
C LYS A 171 2.39 -18.30 7.08
#